data_6ddfa5d497a3bdc29a6174446c2c16c2
#
_entry.id   6ddfa5d497a3bdc29a6174446c2c16c2
#
_cell.length_a   1.000
_cell.length_b   1.000
_cell.length_c   1.000
_cell.angle_alpha   90.00
_cell.angle_beta   90.00
_cell.angle_gamma   90.00
#
_symmetry.space_group_name_H-M   'P 1'
#
loop_
_entity.id
_entity.type
_entity.pdbx_description
1 polymer ?
#
loop_
_entity_poly.entity_id
_entity_poly.type
_entity_poly.pdbx_seq_one_letter_code
_entity_poly.pdbx_strand_id
1 'polypeptide(L)'
;MSANKFDEPAQTSGEVAAFTTQSMSDFLNEIAQKAKTEYSRGRIFKMRLRLKEFEEALNKGMNPVSASEQVLFLSSELIDLDTAIKKESSKWQMLQKGLLGK
;
A
#
# COMPACT_ATOMS: atom_id res chain seq x y z
N MET A 1 -9.14 -34.68 -3.44
CA MET A 1 -8.99 -34.34 -3.30
C MET A 1 -8.73 -33.33 -3.41
N SER A 2 -9.07 -32.77 -3.47
CA SER A 2 -8.89 -31.86 -3.68
C SER A 2 -8.36 -31.07 -2.88
N ALA A 3 -8.32 -31.30 -2.07
CA ALA A 3 -7.70 -30.63 -1.26
C ALA A 3 -6.65 -30.02 -1.71
N ASN A 4 -6.44 -30.33 -2.50
CA ASN A 4 -5.47 -29.96 -2.91
C ASN A 4 -5.19 -28.67 -3.19
N LYS A 5 -6.01 -27.70 -3.08
CA LYS A 5 -5.76 -26.37 -3.27
C LYS A 5 -4.70 -25.86 -2.40
N PHE A 6 -4.58 -26.29 -1.20
CA PHE A 6 -3.57 -25.84 -0.28
C PHE A 6 -2.22 -26.41 -0.56
N ASP A 7 -2.20 -27.46 -1.34
CA ASP A 7 -0.96 -28.11 -1.65
C ASP A 7 -0.47 -27.80 -3.03
N GLU A 8 -1.17 -26.98 -3.75
CA GLU A 8 -0.80 -26.70 -5.11
C GLU A 8 0.52 -25.99 -5.21
N PRO A 9 1.45 -26.57 -5.92
CA PRO A 9 2.77 -25.97 -6.04
C PRO A 9 2.77 -24.64 -6.76
N ALA A 10 1.74 -24.37 -7.50
CA ALA A 10 1.64 -23.12 -8.21
C ALA A 10 1.53 -21.96 -7.27
N GLN A 11 1.06 -22.22 -6.06
CA GLN A 11 0.93 -21.16 -5.07
C GLN A 11 2.26 -20.91 -4.39
N THR A 12 3.21 -20.41 -5.11
CA THR A 12 4.50 -20.12 -4.54
C THR A 12 4.46 -18.80 -3.81
N SER A 13 5.40 -18.63 -2.90
CA SER A 13 5.52 -17.38 -2.17
C SER A 13 5.73 -16.20 -3.11
N GLY A 14 6.47 -16.44 -4.20
CA GLY A 14 6.73 -15.39 -5.16
C GLY A 14 5.48 -14.89 -5.84
N GLU A 15 4.59 -15.82 -6.21
CA GLU A 15 3.35 -15.44 -6.87
C GLU A 15 2.42 -14.68 -5.94
N VAL A 16 2.32 -15.14 -4.72
CA VAL A 16 1.49 -14.48 -3.72
C VAL A 16 2.00 -13.08 -3.43
N ALA A 17 3.32 -12.96 -3.29
CA ALA A 17 3.91 -11.66 -3.02
C ALA A 17 3.72 -10.70 -4.19
N ALA A 18 3.82 -11.19 -5.41
CA ALA A 18 3.63 -10.35 -6.59
C ALA A 18 2.19 -9.83 -6.66
N PHE A 19 1.22 -10.71 -6.37
CA PHE A 19 -0.17 -10.31 -6.33
C PHE A 19 -0.40 -9.25 -5.26
N THR A 20 0.19 -9.45 -4.09
CA THR A 20 0.06 -8.53 -2.99
C THR A 20 0.68 -7.17 -3.33
N THR A 21 1.82 -7.19 -4.01
CA THR A 21 2.47 -5.95 -4.42
C THR A 21 1.58 -5.16 -5.38
N GLN A 22 0.93 -5.85 -6.30
CA GLN A 22 0.03 -5.19 -7.23
C GLN A 22 -1.16 -4.58 -6.47
N SER A 23 -1.71 -5.31 -5.52
CA SER A 23 -2.82 -4.82 -4.72
C SER A 23 -2.43 -3.59 -3.92
N MET A 24 -1.24 -3.60 -3.34
CA MET A 24 -0.74 -2.46 -2.58
C MET A 24 -0.54 -1.26 -3.49
N SER A 25 -0.05 -1.49 -4.69
CA SER A 25 0.16 -0.43 -5.65
C SER A 25 -1.17 0.20 -6.06
N ASP A 26 -2.18 -0.62 -6.29
CA ASP A 26 -3.52 -0.14 -6.64
C ASP A 26 -4.11 0.69 -5.50
N PHE A 27 -3.95 0.21 -4.28
CA PHE A 27 -4.43 0.92 -3.11
C PHE A 27 -3.73 2.27 -2.97
N LEU A 28 -2.41 2.28 -3.19
CA LEU A 28 -1.64 3.51 -3.12
C LEU A 28 -2.09 4.50 -4.18
N ASN A 29 -2.43 4.03 -5.37
CA ASN A 29 -2.93 4.90 -6.42
C ASN A 29 -4.25 5.55 -6.02
N GLU A 30 -5.11 4.81 -5.34
CA GLU A 30 -6.37 5.36 -4.86
C GLU A 30 -6.13 6.42 -3.81
N ILE A 31 -5.23 6.15 -2.87
CA ILE A 31 -4.90 7.10 -1.83
C ILE A 31 -4.31 8.37 -2.45
N ALA A 32 -3.49 8.20 -3.46
CA ALA A 32 -2.81 9.30 -4.11
C ALA A 32 -3.79 10.32 -4.68
N GLN A 33 -4.92 9.85 -5.16
CA GLN A 33 -5.92 10.73 -5.71
C GLN A 33 -6.55 11.64 -4.65
N LYS A 34 -6.48 11.22 -3.40
CA LYS A 34 -7.07 11.97 -2.29
C LYS A 34 -6.08 12.86 -1.57
N ALA A 35 -4.80 12.74 -1.91
CA ALA A 35 -3.77 13.53 -1.23
C ALA A 35 -3.88 15.00 -1.61
N LYS A 36 -3.95 15.87 -0.60
CA LYS A 36 -4.15 17.30 -0.82
C LYS A 36 -2.91 18.14 -0.56
N THR A 37 -2.00 17.66 0.24
CA THR A 37 -0.83 18.45 0.63
C THR A 37 0.44 17.91 0.01
N GLU A 38 1.46 18.76 -0.04
CA GLU A 38 2.77 18.33 -0.51
C GLU A 38 3.36 17.27 0.40
N TYR A 39 3.06 17.38 1.69
CA TYR A 39 3.54 16.41 2.65
C TYR A 39 3.02 15.02 2.33
N SER A 40 1.71 14.91 2.09
CA SER A 40 1.09 13.63 1.75
C SER A 40 1.59 13.11 0.42
N ARG A 41 1.73 13.99 -0.55
CA ARG A 41 2.23 13.58 -1.86
C ARG A 41 3.66 13.08 -1.78
N GLY A 42 4.46 13.70 -0.92
CA GLY A 42 5.82 13.25 -0.68
C GLY A 42 5.86 11.87 -0.06
N ARG A 43 4.96 11.61 0.88
CA ARG A 43 4.86 10.30 1.51
C ARG A 43 4.45 9.23 0.49
N ILE A 44 3.53 9.59 -0.40
CA ILE A 44 3.10 8.67 -1.45
C ILE A 44 4.26 8.35 -2.37
N PHE A 45 5.03 9.36 -2.75
CA PHE A 45 6.19 9.15 -3.60
C PHE A 45 7.19 8.19 -2.95
N LYS A 46 7.46 8.40 -1.67
CA LYS A 46 8.38 7.51 -0.95
C LYS A 46 7.84 6.08 -0.88
N MET A 47 6.54 5.95 -0.69
CA MET A 47 5.92 4.63 -0.63
C MET A 47 6.01 3.92 -1.98
N ARG A 48 5.82 4.67 -3.07
CA ARG A 48 5.97 4.08 -4.39
C ARG A 48 7.38 3.54 -4.61
N LEU A 49 8.37 4.27 -4.14
CA LEU A 49 9.75 3.82 -4.23
C LEU A 49 9.97 2.55 -3.44
N ARG A 50 9.40 2.48 -2.25
CA ARG A 50 9.53 1.29 -1.40
C ARG A 50 8.89 0.08 -2.05
N LEU A 51 7.71 0.28 -2.65
CA LEU A 51 7.04 -0.82 -3.33
C LEU A 51 7.85 -1.31 -4.51
N LYS A 52 8.45 -0.39 -5.25
CA LYS A 52 9.27 -0.74 -6.37
C LYS A 52 10.51 -1.53 -5.93
N GLU A 53 11.14 -1.08 -4.85
CA GLU A 53 12.30 -1.77 -4.32
C GLU A 53 11.94 -3.17 -3.86
N PHE A 54 10.78 -3.31 -3.23
CA PHE A 54 10.30 -4.61 -2.79
C PHE A 54 10.07 -5.53 -3.98
N GLU A 55 9.45 -5.01 -5.02
CA GLU A 55 9.19 -5.76 -6.23
C GLU A 55 10.49 -6.25 -6.85
N GLU A 56 11.48 -5.39 -6.90
CA GLU A 56 12.78 -5.75 -7.44
C GLU A 56 13.45 -6.83 -6.59
N ALA A 57 13.32 -6.71 -5.27
CA ALA A 57 13.89 -7.71 -4.37
C ALA A 57 13.23 -9.07 -4.56
N LEU A 58 11.92 -9.07 -4.78
CA LEU A 58 11.19 -10.31 -5.05
C LEU A 58 11.70 -10.96 -6.33
N ASN A 59 11.92 -10.15 -7.36
CA ASN A 59 12.42 -10.66 -8.63
C ASN A 59 13.82 -11.24 -8.51
N LYS A 60 14.58 -10.77 -7.54
CA LYS A 60 15.92 -11.28 -7.31
C LYS A 60 15.95 -12.51 -6.41
N GLY A 61 14.78 -12.94 -5.92
CA GLY A 61 14.70 -14.14 -5.11
C GLY A 61 14.72 -13.91 -3.62
N MET A 62 13.95 -12.93 -3.17
CA MET A 62 13.87 -12.64 -1.74
C MET A 62 13.35 -13.86 -0.97
N ASN A 63 13.89 -14.05 0.21
CA ASN A 63 13.47 -15.11 1.10
C ASN A 63 11.98 -14.96 1.45
N PRO A 64 11.18 -16.05 1.42
CA PRO A 64 9.74 -15.95 1.69
C PRO A 64 9.40 -15.37 3.05
N VAL A 65 10.19 -15.66 4.07
CA VAL A 65 9.92 -15.11 5.40
C VAL A 65 10.14 -13.60 5.39
N SER A 66 11.24 -13.16 4.78
CA SER A 66 11.51 -11.74 4.65
C SER A 66 10.45 -11.05 3.83
N ALA A 67 9.97 -11.71 2.78
CA ALA A 67 8.93 -11.14 1.92
C ALA A 67 7.64 -10.94 2.72
N SER A 68 7.28 -11.92 3.55
CA SER A 68 6.08 -11.82 4.38
C SER A 68 6.19 -10.65 5.36
N GLU A 69 7.36 -10.50 5.96
CA GLU A 69 7.59 -9.41 6.90
C GLU A 69 7.46 -8.07 6.21
N GLN A 70 8.01 -7.96 5.01
CA GLN A 70 7.91 -6.72 4.24
C GLN A 70 6.48 -6.40 3.86
N VAL A 71 5.71 -7.42 3.49
CA VAL A 71 4.30 -7.22 3.16
C VAL A 71 3.55 -6.66 4.36
N LEU A 72 3.79 -7.22 5.54
CA LEU A 72 3.14 -6.74 6.75
C LEU A 72 3.54 -5.29 7.05
N PHE A 73 4.81 -5.00 6.93
CA PHE A 73 5.31 -3.66 7.19
C PHE A 73 4.72 -2.65 6.21
N LEU A 74 4.77 -2.96 4.94
CA LEU A 74 4.26 -2.06 3.91
C LEU A 74 2.75 -1.87 4.00
N SER A 75 2.03 -2.94 4.31
CA SER A 75 0.58 -2.85 4.47
C SER A 75 0.23 -1.92 5.63
N SER A 76 0.97 -2.05 6.73
CA SER A 76 0.76 -1.20 7.88
C SER A 76 1.00 0.27 7.55
N GLU A 77 2.09 0.53 6.81
CA GLU A 77 2.43 1.88 6.38
C GLU A 77 1.36 2.47 5.46
N LEU A 78 0.81 1.64 4.58
CA LEU A 78 -0.24 2.09 3.68
C LEU A 78 -1.52 2.45 4.43
N ILE A 79 -1.87 1.65 5.42
CA ILE A 79 -3.03 1.92 6.23
C ILE A 79 -2.85 3.23 7.01
N ASP A 80 -1.67 3.43 7.57
CA ASP A 80 -1.36 4.66 8.29
C ASP A 80 -1.46 5.87 7.37
N LEU A 81 -0.93 5.73 6.17
CA LEU A 81 -0.96 6.80 5.19
C LEU A 81 -2.40 7.12 4.78
N ASP A 82 -3.19 6.09 4.55
CA ASP A 82 -4.59 6.26 4.20
C ASP A 82 -5.34 7.01 5.30
N THR A 83 -5.10 6.61 6.55
CA THR A 83 -5.71 7.26 7.69
C THR A 83 -5.31 8.73 7.77
N ALA A 84 -4.03 9.02 7.57
CA ALA A 84 -3.54 10.38 7.62
C ALA A 84 -4.16 11.24 6.53
N ILE A 85 -4.31 10.69 5.34
CA ILE A 85 -4.88 11.42 4.22
C ILE A 85 -6.38 11.67 4.43
N LYS A 86 -7.07 10.70 5.00
CA LYS A 86 -8.48 10.88 5.33
C LYS A 86 -8.68 11.97 6.37
N LYS A 87 -7.81 12.03 7.35
CA LYS A 87 -7.87 13.07 8.37
C LYS A 87 -7.61 14.44 7.76
N GLU A 88 -6.66 14.50 6.86
CA GLU A 88 -6.32 15.71 6.16
C GLU A 88 -7.52 16.23 5.37
N SER A 89 -8.16 15.33 4.65
CA SER A 89 -9.33 15.65 3.85
C SER A 89 -10.48 16.16 4.72
N SER A 90 -10.68 15.51 5.86
CA SER A 90 -11.70 15.89 6.82
C SER A 90 -11.45 17.30 7.36
N LYS A 91 -10.22 17.57 7.73
CA LYS A 91 -9.83 18.89 8.23
C LYS A 91 -10.08 19.95 7.17
N TRP A 92 -9.71 19.65 5.95
CA TRP A 92 -9.88 20.58 4.85
C TRP A 92 -11.35 20.90 4.62
N GLN A 93 -12.20 19.88 4.68
CA GLN A 93 -13.63 20.06 4.53
C GLN A 93 -14.21 20.90 5.66
N MET A 94 -13.75 20.67 6.86
CA MET A 94 -14.21 21.44 8.01
C MET A 94 -13.82 22.91 7.89
N LEU A 95 -12.62 23.16 7.41
CA LEU A 95 -12.19 24.53 7.18
C LEU A 95 -13.03 25.21 6.13
N GLN A 96 -13.34 24.52 5.05
CA GLN A 96 -14.16 25.09 4.00
C GLN A 96 -15.56 25.39 4.51
N LYS A 97 -16.13 24.49 5.30
CA LYS A 97 -17.43 24.69 5.89
C LYS A 97 -17.43 25.90 6.81
N GLY A 98 -16.38 26.05 7.60
CA GLY A 98 -16.26 27.16 8.50
C GLY A 98 -16.20 28.49 7.77
N LEU A 99 -15.51 28.50 6.64
CA LEU A 99 -15.42 29.71 5.83
C LEU A 99 -16.69 30.01 5.09
N LEU A 100 -17.31 29.02 4.54
CA LEU A 100 -18.51 29.20 3.73
C LEU A 100 -19.80 29.26 4.54
N GLY A 101 -19.77 28.64 5.69
CA GLY A 101 -20.94 28.59 6.54
C GLY A 101 -21.18 29.89 7.31
N LYS A 102 -20.29 30.82 7.18
CA LYS A 102 -20.47 32.10 7.80
C LYS A 102 -21.13 33.06 6.84
#